data_273a0de03e17e24a13e84820fcd63429
#
_entry.id   273a0de03e17e24a13e84820fcd63429
#
_cell.length_a   1.000
_cell.length_b   1.000
_cell.length_c   1.000
_cell.angle_alpha   90.00
_cell.angle_beta   90.00
_cell.angle_gamma   90.00
#
_symmetry.space_group_name_H-M   'P 1'
#
loop_
_entity.id
_entity.type
_entity.pdbx_description
1 polymer ?
#
loop_
_entity_poly.entity_id
_entity_poly.type
_entity_poly.pdbx_seq_one_letter_code
_entity_poly.pdbx_strand_id
1 'polypeptide(L)'
;MSAPEVLVVLPTLGDRLDTLRLSIESVNEQRADLEVTLIVVTPLQAVEARALATSLGAVVVDDPKEGISAAINCGLDTRTTEKYYAWVGDDDLIRPGGLAKLRSVIETEPGTVLAFGGCDYIDPEGRTITVSNAGRLATLLLSWGPDLIPHPGTMIKLDALQEIGGFDPSLRYAMDLDAFLKLRKHGSFAWTRTPVSAFRWHPDSLTVANRLASSREAESVKRRHLPRAIRPISGLWHRPVRWASAFAAGRGNARARAL
;
A
#
# COMPACT_ATOMS: atom_id res chain seq x y z
N MET A 1 20.31 -14.88 15.95
CA MET A 1 19.40 -14.28 14.96
C MET A 1 18.85 -13.02 15.59
N SER A 2 18.91 -11.88 14.92
CA SER A 2 18.28 -10.64 15.39
C SER A 2 16.77 -10.81 15.38
N ALA A 3 16.05 -10.06 16.23
CA ALA A 3 14.60 -10.08 16.22
C ALA A 3 14.06 -9.46 14.91
N PRO A 4 12.96 -9.96 14.33
CA PRO A 4 12.39 -9.41 13.09
C PRO A 4 12.02 -7.94 13.29
N GLU A 5 12.36 -7.12 12.29
CA GLU A 5 12.14 -5.68 12.34
C GLU A 5 10.93 -5.22 11.51
N VAL A 6 10.66 -5.91 10.40
CA VAL A 6 9.61 -5.53 9.45
C VAL A 6 8.57 -6.64 9.36
N LEU A 7 7.32 -6.28 9.61
CA LEU A 7 6.15 -7.10 9.35
C LEU A 7 5.62 -6.73 7.96
N VAL A 8 5.69 -7.67 7.01
CA VAL A 8 5.07 -7.53 5.69
C VAL A 8 3.77 -8.32 5.68
N VAL A 9 2.66 -7.66 5.36
CA VAL A 9 1.35 -8.30 5.21
C VAL A 9 0.98 -8.38 3.73
N LEU A 10 0.66 -9.59 3.26
CA LEU A 10 0.26 -9.91 1.90
C LEU A 10 -1.13 -10.57 1.93
N PRO A 11 -2.21 -9.81 1.73
CA PRO A 11 -3.55 -10.37 1.57
C PRO A 11 -3.72 -10.94 0.16
N THR A 12 -4.38 -12.10 0.04
CA THR A 12 -4.72 -12.71 -1.24
C THR A 12 -5.99 -13.54 -1.14
N LEU A 13 -6.78 -13.56 -2.20
CA LEU A 13 -7.92 -14.48 -2.33
C LEU A 13 -7.48 -15.88 -2.79
N GLY A 14 -6.24 -16.02 -3.25
CA GLY A 14 -5.65 -17.29 -3.66
C GLY A 14 -5.95 -17.71 -5.10
N ASP A 15 -6.44 -16.80 -5.92
CA ASP A 15 -6.82 -17.03 -7.32
C ASP A 15 -5.71 -16.70 -8.34
N ARG A 16 -4.54 -16.18 -7.89
CA ARG A 16 -3.43 -15.71 -8.71
C ARG A 16 -2.09 -16.32 -8.28
N LEU A 17 -1.96 -17.65 -8.39
CA LEU A 17 -0.80 -18.36 -7.82
C LEU A 17 0.54 -17.92 -8.41
N ASP A 18 0.61 -17.63 -9.71
CA ASP A 18 1.87 -17.26 -10.38
C ASP A 18 2.38 -15.89 -9.86
N THR A 19 1.51 -14.89 -9.80
CA THR A 19 1.90 -13.58 -9.28
C THR A 19 2.10 -13.60 -7.77
N LEU A 20 1.29 -14.36 -7.02
CA LEU A 20 1.49 -14.58 -5.59
C LEU A 20 2.89 -15.12 -5.29
N ARG A 21 3.36 -16.10 -6.08
CA ARG A 21 4.73 -16.62 -5.96
C ARG A 21 5.75 -15.52 -6.12
N LEU A 22 5.65 -14.72 -7.19
CA LEU A 22 6.57 -13.61 -7.45
C LEU A 22 6.54 -12.55 -6.33
N SER A 23 5.36 -12.24 -5.81
CA SER A 23 5.20 -11.30 -4.69
C SER A 23 5.90 -11.81 -3.43
N ILE A 24 5.71 -13.09 -3.06
CA ILE A 24 6.37 -13.71 -1.90
C ILE A 24 7.90 -13.75 -2.10
N GLU A 25 8.37 -14.15 -3.29
CA GLU A 25 9.80 -14.20 -3.60
C GLU A 25 10.44 -12.81 -3.51
N SER A 26 9.76 -11.74 -3.98
CA SER A 26 10.25 -10.37 -3.87
C SER A 26 10.40 -9.89 -2.43
N VAL A 27 9.54 -10.37 -1.52
CA VAL A 27 9.68 -10.12 -0.07
C VAL A 27 10.83 -10.94 0.51
N ASN A 28 10.97 -12.20 0.11
CA ASN A 28 12.05 -13.07 0.59
C ASN A 28 13.44 -12.53 0.21
N GLU A 29 13.57 -11.90 -0.96
CA GLU A 29 14.81 -11.23 -1.37
C GLU A 29 15.26 -10.13 -0.38
N GLN A 30 14.32 -9.46 0.30
CA GLN A 30 14.64 -8.41 1.29
C GLN A 30 15.34 -8.96 2.54
N ARG A 31 15.24 -10.27 2.79
CA ARG A 31 15.88 -10.93 3.93
C ARG A 31 17.42 -10.94 3.85
N ALA A 32 17.99 -10.58 2.70
CA ALA A 32 19.42 -10.34 2.58
C ALA A 32 19.89 -9.11 3.39
N ASP A 33 18.99 -8.13 3.57
CA ASP A 33 19.31 -6.83 4.18
C ASP A 33 18.63 -6.61 5.54
N LEU A 34 17.48 -7.28 5.78
CA LEU A 34 16.61 -7.06 6.95
C LEU A 34 15.98 -8.36 7.44
N GLU A 35 15.72 -8.42 8.75
CA GLU A 35 14.89 -9.49 9.32
C GLU A 35 13.41 -9.18 9.09
N VAL A 36 12.76 -9.98 8.24
CA VAL A 36 11.38 -9.78 7.77
C VAL A 36 10.50 -10.93 8.19
N THR A 37 9.38 -10.61 8.85
CA THR A 37 8.24 -11.52 9.03
C THR A 37 7.26 -11.31 7.87
N LEU A 38 6.99 -12.34 7.08
CA LEU A 38 5.98 -12.30 6.02
C LEU A 38 4.73 -13.05 6.47
N ILE A 39 3.62 -12.33 6.51
CA ILE A 39 2.29 -12.88 6.80
C ILE A 39 1.48 -12.87 5.50
N VAL A 40 1.03 -14.05 5.08
CA VAL A 40 0.07 -14.20 3.98
C VAL A 40 -1.30 -14.43 4.58
N VAL A 41 -2.23 -13.49 4.35
CA VAL A 41 -3.61 -13.58 4.82
C VAL A 41 -4.48 -14.06 3.68
N THR A 42 -5.08 -15.26 3.82
CA THR A 42 -5.80 -15.92 2.73
C THR A 42 -6.94 -16.79 3.26
N PRO A 43 -8.04 -16.97 2.47
CA PRO A 43 -9.15 -17.83 2.88
C PRO A 43 -8.73 -19.26 3.16
N LEU A 44 -9.39 -19.92 4.11
CA LEU A 44 -9.18 -21.33 4.43
C LEU A 44 -9.31 -22.24 3.20
N GLN A 45 -10.21 -21.89 2.28
CA GLN A 45 -10.49 -22.66 1.06
C GLN A 45 -9.43 -22.52 -0.02
N ALA A 46 -8.55 -21.52 0.07
CA ALA A 46 -7.46 -21.28 -0.88
C ALA A 46 -6.27 -22.24 -0.63
N VAL A 47 -6.51 -23.54 -0.71
CA VAL A 47 -5.57 -24.59 -0.29
C VAL A 47 -4.23 -24.48 -1.01
N GLU A 48 -4.25 -24.24 -2.33
CA GLU A 48 -3.02 -24.13 -3.14
C GLU A 48 -2.21 -22.90 -2.79
N ALA A 49 -2.86 -21.75 -2.58
CA ALA A 49 -2.19 -20.53 -2.16
C ALA A 49 -1.57 -20.66 -0.76
N ARG A 50 -2.28 -21.32 0.17
CA ARG A 50 -1.77 -21.62 1.52
C ARG A 50 -0.54 -22.53 1.45
N ALA A 51 -0.60 -23.60 0.68
CA ALA A 51 0.52 -24.52 0.48
C ALA A 51 1.72 -23.82 -0.14
N LEU A 52 1.49 -23.00 -1.17
CA LEU A 52 2.51 -22.18 -1.81
C LEU A 52 3.18 -21.23 -0.82
N ALA A 53 2.40 -20.43 -0.08
CA ALA A 53 2.91 -19.47 0.89
C ALA A 53 3.75 -20.15 1.98
N THR A 54 3.25 -21.26 2.52
CA THR A 54 3.98 -22.05 3.53
C THR A 54 5.29 -22.61 2.96
N SER A 55 5.28 -23.14 1.74
CA SER A 55 6.48 -23.69 1.09
C SER A 55 7.57 -22.65 0.84
N LEU A 56 7.17 -21.37 0.70
CA LEU A 56 8.07 -20.25 0.53
C LEU A 56 8.42 -19.53 1.87
N GLY A 57 8.07 -20.14 3.00
CA GLY A 57 8.45 -19.68 4.34
C GLY A 57 7.65 -18.49 4.88
N ALA A 58 6.45 -18.26 4.35
CA ALA A 58 5.50 -17.30 4.93
C ALA A 58 4.69 -17.93 6.07
N VAL A 59 4.29 -17.12 7.03
CA VAL A 59 3.26 -17.49 8.02
C VAL A 59 1.90 -17.24 7.39
N VAL A 60 1.00 -18.23 7.46
CA VAL A 60 -0.32 -18.14 6.83
C VAL A 60 -1.39 -17.91 7.89
N VAL A 61 -2.21 -16.87 7.69
CA VAL A 61 -3.31 -16.47 8.57
C VAL A 61 -4.63 -16.54 7.80
N ASP A 62 -5.70 -16.83 8.51
CA ASP A 62 -7.02 -16.96 7.91
C ASP A 62 -7.61 -15.57 7.60
N ASP A 63 -8.09 -15.38 6.38
CA ASP A 63 -8.83 -14.19 5.99
C ASP A 63 -10.28 -14.26 6.50
N PRO A 64 -10.74 -13.27 7.30
CA PRO A 64 -12.12 -13.22 7.79
C PRO A 64 -13.16 -12.98 6.70
N LYS A 65 -12.74 -12.63 5.48
CA LYS A 65 -13.59 -12.28 4.32
C LYS A 65 -14.47 -11.04 4.55
N GLU A 66 -14.02 -10.14 5.39
CA GLU A 66 -14.68 -8.86 5.71
C GLU A 66 -14.06 -7.67 4.93
N GLY A 67 -13.28 -7.97 3.89
CA GLY A 67 -12.62 -6.99 3.02
C GLY A 67 -11.13 -6.83 3.31
N ILE A 68 -10.45 -6.12 2.40
CA ILE A 68 -8.98 -6.01 2.40
C ILE A 68 -8.43 -5.38 3.69
N SER A 69 -9.12 -4.37 4.25
CA SER A 69 -8.72 -3.72 5.50
C SER A 69 -8.74 -4.71 6.67
N ALA A 70 -9.79 -5.54 6.76
CA ALA A 70 -9.90 -6.57 7.79
C ALA A 70 -8.82 -7.64 7.64
N ALA A 71 -8.56 -8.09 6.41
CA ALA A 71 -7.49 -9.04 6.12
C ALA A 71 -6.12 -8.49 6.55
N ILE A 72 -5.81 -7.24 6.22
CA ILE A 72 -4.54 -6.62 6.63
C ILE A 72 -4.47 -6.50 8.15
N ASN A 73 -5.54 -6.09 8.83
CA ASN A 73 -5.56 -6.00 10.28
C ASN A 73 -5.32 -7.37 10.95
N CYS A 74 -5.89 -8.46 10.42
CA CYS A 74 -5.57 -9.82 10.89
C CYS A 74 -4.07 -10.14 10.78
N GLY A 75 -3.42 -9.69 9.71
CA GLY A 75 -1.97 -9.80 9.58
C GLY A 75 -1.23 -8.95 10.61
N LEU A 76 -1.69 -7.72 10.87
CA LEU A 76 -1.10 -6.83 11.89
C LEU A 76 -1.23 -7.40 13.32
N ASP A 77 -2.31 -8.11 13.62
CA ASP A 77 -2.54 -8.73 14.94
C ASP A 77 -1.53 -9.86 15.25
N THR A 78 -0.79 -10.33 14.25
CA THR A 78 0.30 -11.30 14.45
C THR A 78 1.62 -10.68 14.91
N ARG A 79 1.70 -9.34 15.00
CA ARG A 79 2.89 -8.61 15.44
C ARG A 79 3.45 -9.18 16.76
N THR A 80 4.77 -9.36 16.80
CA THR A 80 5.50 -9.74 18.01
C THR A 80 6.48 -8.66 18.43
N THR A 81 7.60 -8.52 17.71
CA THR A 81 8.69 -7.59 18.02
C THR A 81 8.95 -6.57 16.90
N GLU A 82 8.25 -6.71 15.79
CA GLU A 82 8.45 -5.88 14.62
C GLU A 82 8.14 -4.41 14.92
N LYS A 83 8.95 -3.52 14.34
CA LYS A 83 8.84 -2.07 14.51
C LYS A 83 8.13 -1.40 13.35
N TYR A 84 8.20 -2.02 12.18
CA TYR A 84 7.72 -1.45 10.92
C TYR A 84 6.75 -2.38 10.25
N TYR A 85 5.76 -1.79 9.61
CA TYR A 85 4.81 -2.44 8.72
C TYR A 85 5.12 -2.06 7.27
N ALA A 86 5.04 -3.03 6.37
CA ALA A 86 4.96 -2.83 4.93
C ALA A 86 3.85 -3.71 4.35
N TRP A 87 3.39 -3.37 3.16
CA TRP A 87 2.33 -4.08 2.47
C TRP A 87 2.75 -4.41 1.04
N VAL A 88 2.29 -5.54 0.54
CA VAL A 88 2.41 -5.92 -0.86
C VAL A 88 1.16 -6.69 -1.28
N GLY A 89 0.63 -6.40 -2.47
CA GLY A 89 -0.45 -7.18 -3.08
C GLY A 89 0.05 -8.51 -3.63
N ASP A 90 -0.87 -9.43 -3.92
CA ASP A 90 -0.54 -10.74 -4.50
C ASP A 90 -0.13 -10.69 -5.99
N ASP A 91 -0.11 -9.49 -6.56
CA ASP A 91 0.34 -9.19 -7.93
C ASP A 91 1.40 -8.09 -7.99
N ASP A 92 1.77 -7.49 -6.85
CA ASP A 92 2.77 -6.45 -6.72
C ASP A 92 4.13 -7.01 -6.31
N LEU A 93 5.19 -6.18 -6.40
CA LEU A 93 6.55 -6.58 -6.03
C LEU A 93 7.20 -5.53 -5.12
N ILE A 94 8.03 -5.99 -4.19
CA ILE A 94 9.03 -5.13 -3.54
C ILE A 94 10.31 -5.16 -4.38
N ARG A 95 10.87 -4.00 -4.70
CA ARG A 95 12.13 -3.93 -5.45
C ARG A 95 13.32 -4.33 -4.58
N PRO A 96 14.39 -4.91 -5.16
CA PRO A 96 15.60 -5.28 -4.41
C PRO A 96 16.10 -4.13 -3.53
N GLY A 97 16.33 -4.39 -2.24
CA GLY A 97 16.73 -3.39 -1.24
C GLY A 97 15.66 -2.34 -0.90
N GLY A 98 14.41 -2.51 -1.39
CA GLY A 98 13.32 -1.54 -1.21
C GLY A 98 12.95 -1.31 0.24
N LEU A 99 12.81 -2.40 1.03
CA LEU A 99 12.52 -2.28 2.47
C LEU A 99 13.68 -1.67 3.25
N ALA A 100 14.92 -2.05 2.94
CA ALA A 100 16.10 -1.47 3.58
C ALA A 100 16.20 0.04 3.29
N LYS A 101 15.87 0.46 2.06
CA LYS A 101 15.81 1.87 1.70
C LYS A 101 14.73 2.61 2.48
N LEU A 102 13.52 2.08 2.57
CA LEU A 102 12.43 2.69 3.34
C LEU A 102 12.77 2.79 4.82
N ARG A 103 13.37 1.74 5.41
CA ARG A 103 13.86 1.77 6.79
C ARG A 103 14.88 2.88 6.99
N SER A 104 15.88 2.98 6.14
CA SER A 104 16.87 4.06 6.17
C SER A 104 16.22 5.45 6.15
N VAL A 105 15.19 5.64 5.31
CA VAL A 105 14.48 6.92 5.17
C VAL A 105 13.64 7.24 6.41
N ILE A 106 12.92 6.27 6.98
CA ILE A 106 12.06 6.50 8.16
C ILE A 106 12.88 6.80 9.42
N GLU A 107 14.12 6.34 9.46
CA GLU A 107 15.03 6.57 10.58
C GLU A 107 15.85 7.87 10.48
N THR A 108 15.85 8.51 9.29
CA THR A 108 16.68 9.72 9.05
C THR A 108 16.23 10.90 9.89
N GLU A 109 14.92 11.09 10.10
CA GLU A 109 14.36 12.24 10.81
C GLU A 109 13.59 11.79 12.05
N PRO A 110 13.88 12.32 13.25
CA PRO A 110 13.07 12.07 14.44
C PRO A 110 11.62 12.46 14.22
N GLY A 111 10.69 11.64 14.74
CA GLY A 111 9.25 11.90 14.60
C GLY A 111 8.65 11.47 13.26
N THR A 112 9.42 10.87 12.34
CA THR A 112 8.88 10.25 11.13
C THR A 112 8.10 8.99 11.49
N VAL A 113 6.84 8.90 11.05
CA VAL A 113 5.95 7.74 11.30
C VAL A 113 5.71 6.92 10.03
N LEU A 114 5.95 7.50 8.85
CA LEU A 114 5.78 6.86 7.55
C LEU A 114 6.90 7.29 6.60
N ALA A 115 7.51 6.32 5.91
CA ALA A 115 8.36 6.56 4.74
C ALA A 115 7.70 6.00 3.49
N PHE A 116 7.91 6.67 2.34
CA PHE A 116 7.47 6.16 1.05
C PHE A 116 8.50 6.40 -0.04
N GLY A 117 8.47 5.56 -1.07
CA GLY A 117 9.38 5.64 -2.20
C GLY A 117 8.69 5.77 -3.54
N GLY A 118 9.48 5.80 -4.60
CA GLY A 118 8.98 5.64 -5.95
C GLY A 118 8.34 4.27 -6.15
N CYS A 119 7.43 4.18 -7.10
CA CYS A 119 6.78 2.93 -7.49
C CYS A 119 6.83 2.79 -9.02
N ASP A 120 7.34 1.66 -9.49
CA ASP A 120 7.26 1.30 -10.90
C ASP A 120 5.85 0.77 -11.20
N TYR A 121 5.20 1.30 -12.23
CA TYR A 121 4.01 0.67 -12.79
C TYR A 121 4.45 -0.32 -13.84
N ILE A 122 4.12 -1.60 -13.64
CA ILE A 122 4.50 -2.70 -14.51
C ILE A 122 3.28 -3.29 -15.22
N ASP A 123 3.49 -3.82 -16.43
CA ASP A 123 2.47 -4.58 -17.16
C ASP A 123 2.32 -6.01 -16.59
N PRO A 124 1.35 -6.82 -17.08
CA PRO A 124 1.19 -8.19 -16.64
C PRO A 124 2.45 -9.05 -16.78
N GLU A 125 3.31 -8.75 -17.77
CA GLU A 125 4.58 -9.44 -18.02
C GLU A 125 5.74 -8.92 -17.16
N GLY A 126 5.52 -7.87 -16.34
CA GLY A 126 6.52 -7.31 -15.43
C GLY A 126 7.40 -6.20 -16.03
N ARG A 127 7.11 -5.73 -17.26
CA ARG A 127 7.85 -4.64 -17.90
C ARG A 127 7.39 -3.28 -17.36
N THR A 128 8.31 -2.38 -17.08
CA THR A 128 7.97 -1.06 -16.54
C THR A 128 7.29 -0.18 -17.62
N ILE A 129 6.06 0.25 -17.33
CA ILE A 129 5.28 1.18 -18.17
C ILE A 129 5.63 2.63 -17.82
N THR A 130 5.69 2.94 -16.53
CA THR A 130 5.99 4.29 -16.00
C THR A 130 6.43 4.21 -14.55
N VAL A 131 7.03 5.28 -14.06
CA VAL A 131 7.48 5.38 -12.66
C VAL A 131 6.72 6.51 -11.99
N SER A 132 6.11 6.24 -10.83
CA SER A 132 5.56 7.27 -9.96
C SER A 132 6.64 7.76 -9.02
N ASN A 133 6.81 9.08 -8.98
CA ASN A 133 7.85 9.71 -8.18
C ASN A 133 7.40 11.08 -7.64
N ALA A 134 6.26 11.09 -6.96
CA ALA A 134 5.62 12.32 -6.51
C ALA A 134 6.35 13.05 -5.37
N GLY A 135 7.19 12.33 -4.61
CA GLY A 135 8.04 12.91 -3.57
C GLY A 135 7.27 13.79 -2.59
N ARG A 136 7.84 14.93 -2.23
CA ARG A 136 7.24 15.90 -1.30
C ARG A 136 5.84 16.37 -1.70
N LEU A 137 5.55 16.43 -3.00
CA LEU A 137 4.25 16.85 -3.51
C LEU A 137 3.14 15.89 -3.08
N ALA A 138 3.42 14.58 -2.98
CA ALA A 138 2.46 13.60 -2.50
C ALA A 138 1.95 13.92 -1.09
N THR A 139 2.87 14.27 -0.18
CA THR A 139 2.51 14.65 1.20
C THR A 139 1.68 15.94 1.25
N LEU A 140 2.02 16.94 0.43
CA LEU A 140 1.29 18.19 0.38
C LEU A 140 -0.13 18.02 -0.16
N LEU A 141 -0.29 17.20 -1.20
CA LEU A 141 -1.57 16.98 -1.86
C LEU A 141 -2.49 15.99 -1.13
N LEU A 142 -1.99 15.21 -0.19
CA LEU A 142 -2.72 14.10 0.44
C LEU A 142 -4.12 14.49 0.94
N SER A 143 -4.27 15.68 1.56
CA SER A 143 -5.56 16.15 2.10
C SER A 143 -6.48 16.81 1.06
N TRP A 144 -5.94 17.31 -0.04
CA TRP A 144 -6.64 18.21 -0.96
C TRP A 144 -6.65 17.72 -2.40
N GLY A 145 -5.58 17.07 -2.83
CA GLY A 145 -5.31 16.63 -4.19
C GLY A 145 -5.51 15.13 -4.38
N PRO A 146 -4.96 14.55 -5.45
CA PRO A 146 -4.91 13.11 -5.63
C PRO A 146 -4.05 12.46 -4.54
N ASP A 147 -4.37 11.22 -4.18
CA ASP A 147 -3.43 10.38 -3.44
C ASP A 147 -2.34 9.92 -4.41
N LEU A 148 -1.11 10.28 -4.09
CA LEU A 148 0.08 9.96 -4.88
C LEU A 148 1.08 9.11 -4.10
N ILE A 149 0.73 8.67 -2.90
CA ILE A 149 1.54 7.77 -2.09
C ILE A 149 1.15 6.33 -2.44
N PRO A 150 2.00 5.56 -3.13
CA PRO A 150 1.68 4.18 -3.47
C PRO A 150 1.73 3.33 -2.20
N HIS A 151 0.64 2.64 -1.85
CA HIS A 151 0.62 1.78 -0.66
C HIS A 151 1.74 0.72 -0.68
N PRO A 152 1.99 -0.02 -1.77
CA PRO A 152 3.09 -1.00 -1.81
C PRO A 152 4.48 -0.40 -1.61
N GLY A 153 4.62 0.91 -1.83
CA GLY A 153 5.87 1.66 -1.64
C GLY A 153 5.97 2.36 -0.29
N THR A 154 5.25 1.92 0.75
CA THR A 154 5.26 2.54 2.08
C THR A 154 5.86 1.64 3.15
N MET A 155 6.44 2.28 4.17
CA MET A 155 6.79 1.67 5.45
C MET A 155 6.26 2.55 6.58
N ILE A 156 5.56 1.95 7.54
CA ILE A 156 4.90 2.66 8.63
C ILE A 156 5.42 2.14 9.97
N LYS A 157 5.65 3.02 10.94
CA LYS A 157 5.92 2.59 12.32
C LYS A 157 4.70 1.89 12.89
N LEU A 158 4.86 0.64 13.34
CA LEU A 158 3.75 -0.17 13.84
C LEU A 158 3.07 0.43 15.07
N ASP A 159 3.83 1.07 15.96
CA ASP A 159 3.25 1.75 17.13
C ASP A 159 2.28 2.85 16.69
N ALA A 160 2.68 3.69 15.72
CA ALA A 160 1.80 4.74 15.20
C ALA A 160 0.58 4.18 14.45
N LEU A 161 0.74 3.06 13.74
CA LEU A 161 -0.36 2.38 13.07
C LEU A 161 -1.36 1.79 14.08
N GLN A 162 -0.88 1.23 15.18
CA GLN A 162 -1.72 0.74 16.28
C GLN A 162 -2.44 1.87 17.02
N GLU A 163 -1.77 3.01 17.26
CA GLU A 163 -2.40 4.18 17.90
C GLU A 163 -3.58 4.72 17.11
N ILE A 164 -3.56 4.63 15.78
CA ILE A 164 -4.70 5.04 14.95
C ILE A 164 -5.78 3.95 14.77
N GLY A 165 -5.58 2.77 15.36
CA GLY A 165 -6.50 1.63 15.30
C GLY A 165 -6.40 0.79 14.02
N GLY A 166 -5.25 0.82 13.34
CA GLY A 166 -5.06 0.07 12.08
C GLY A 166 -5.84 0.67 10.91
N PHE A 167 -6.23 -0.19 9.97
CA PHE A 167 -7.02 0.18 8.79
C PHE A 167 -8.52 0.08 9.06
N ASP A 168 -9.32 1.06 8.61
CA ASP A 168 -10.77 1.10 8.80
C ASP A 168 -11.47 0.00 7.97
N PRO A 169 -12.09 -1.04 8.60
CA PRO A 169 -12.72 -2.13 7.86
C PRO A 169 -13.94 -1.69 7.03
N SER A 170 -14.51 -0.53 7.32
CA SER A 170 -15.64 0.01 6.56
C SER A 170 -15.24 0.56 5.18
N LEU A 171 -13.92 0.73 4.94
CA LEU A 171 -13.38 1.26 3.69
C LEU A 171 -12.91 0.12 2.77
N ARG A 172 -13.29 0.22 1.51
CA ARG A 172 -12.99 -0.78 0.51
C ARG A 172 -11.85 -0.36 -0.44
N TYR A 173 -11.68 0.94 -0.70
CA TYR A 173 -10.76 1.47 -1.70
C TYR A 173 -9.77 2.49 -1.16
N ALA A 174 -10.13 3.24 -0.13
CA ALA A 174 -9.36 4.38 0.37
C ALA A 174 -8.91 4.18 1.84
N MET A 175 -8.69 2.94 2.25
CA MET A 175 -8.23 2.59 3.59
C MET A 175 -6.84 3.12 3.89
N ASP A 176 -5.96 3.09 2.90
CA ASP A 176 -4.61 3.62 2.94
C ASP A 176 -4.61 5.15 3.10
N LEU A 177 -5.41 5.83 2.29
CA LEU A 177 -5.60 7.28 2.39
C LEU A 177 -6.11 7.69 3.78
N ASP A 178 -7.08 6.96 4.36
CA ASP A 178 -7.59 7.23 5.70
C ASP A 178 -6.50 7.05 6.76
N ALA A 179 -5.76 5.94 6.68
CA ALA A 179 -4.64 5.66 7.57
C ALA A 179 -3.55 6.75 7.46
N PHE A 180 -3.17 7.15 6.25
CA PHE A 180 -2.17 8.21 6.04
C PHE A 180 -2.64 9.56 6.59
N LEU A 181 -3.91 9.91 6.40
CA LEU A 181 -4.48 11.14 6.95
C LEU A 181 -4.55 11.14 8.49
N LYS A 182 -4.77 9.97 9.11
CA LYS A 182 -4.67 9.80 10.56
C LYS A 182 -3.21 9.93 11.03
N LEU A 183 -2.28 9.19 10.40
CA LEU A 183 -0.86 9.16 10.75
C LEU A 183 -0.18 10.54 10.68
N ARG A 184 -0.60 11.42 9.76
CA ARG A 184 -0.09 12.80 9.70
C ARG A 184 -0.26 13.61 10.99
N LYS A 185 -1.14 13.17 11.88
CA LYS A 185 -1.35 13.82 13.19
C LYS A 185 -0.38 13.29 14.25
N HIS A 186 0.27 12.15 13.98
CA HIS A 186 1.18 11.48 14.89
C HIS A 186 2.67 11.72 14.54
N GLY A 187 2.96 12.18 13.32
CA GLY A 187 4.33 12.50 12.94
C GLY A 187 4.50 12.93 11.48
N SER A 188 5.75 13.12 11.10
CA SER A 188 6.14 13.50 9.74
C SER A 188 6.17 12.30 8.79
N PHE A 189 6.16 12.61 7.49
CA PHE A 189 6.35 11.64 6.41
C PHE A 189 7.65 11.95 5.69
N ALA A 190 8.50 10.93 5.56
CA ALA A 190 9.73 11.01 4.79
C ALA A 190 9.57 10.32 3.43
N TRP A 191 10.43 10.63 2.48
CA TRP A 191 10.29 10.10 1.13
C TRP A 191 11.65 9.89 0.43
N THR A 192 11.68 9.01 -0.57
CA THR A 192 12.80 8.81 -1.47
C THR A 192 12.33 8.75 -2.92
N ARG A 193 13.20 9.14 -3.86
CA ARG A 193 12.92 8.98 -5.29
C ARG A 193 13.22 7.58 -5.81
N THR A 194 13.94 6.78 -5.04
CA THR A 194 14.27 5.41 -5.41
C THR A 194 12.98 4.60 -5.56
N PRO A 195 12.77 3.90 -6.68
CA PRO A 195 11.69 2.91 -6.77
C PRO A 195 11.93 1.80 -5.75
N VAL A 196 10.99 1.61 -4.83
CA VAL A 196 11.05 0.62 -3.75
C VAL A 196 10.05 -0.51 -3.95
N SER A 197 9.09 -0.30 -4.85
CA SER A 197 8.05 -1.27 -5.18
C SER A 197 7.69 -1.22 -6.65
N ALA A 198 6.96 -2.23 -7.11
CA ALA A 198 6.32 -2.24 -8.41
C ALA A 198 4.85 -2.62 -8.27
N PHE A 199 3.98 -1.81 -8.84
CA PHE A 199 2.54 -2.02 -8.90
C PHE A 199 2.16 -2.59 -10.26
N ARG A 200 1.54 -3.77 -10.26
CA ARG A 200 1.09 -4.40 -11.50
C ARG A 200 -0.24 -3.81 -11.95
N TRP A 201 -0.17 -3.15 -13.09
CA TRP A 201 -1.34 -2.50 -13.66
C TRP A 201 -2.10 -3.47 -14.58
N HIS A 202 -3.34 -3.77 -14.22
CA HIS A 202 -4.24 -4.56 -15.07
C HIS A 202 -5.69 -4.04 -14.94
N PRO A 203 -6.55 -4.26 -15.94
CA PRO A 203 -7.93 -3.76 -15.95
C PRO A 203 -8.78 -4.24 -14.77
N ASP A 204 -8.50 -5.43 -14.24
CA ASP A 204 -9.25 -6.07 -13.16
C ASP A 204 -8.77 -5.65 -11.76
N SER A 205 -7.74 -4.80 -11.64
CA SER A 205 -7.33 -4.31 -10.34
C SER A 205 -8.46 -3.55 -9.67
N LEU A 206 -8.62 -3.73 -8.35
CA LEU A 206 -9.76 -3.26 -7.55
C LEU A 206 -10.08 -1.78 -7.80
N THR A 207 -9.06 -0.94 -7.84
CA THR A 207 -9.17 0.51 -8.03
C THR A 207 -9.48 0.90 -9.48
N VAL A 208 -8.94 0.16 -10.46
CA VAL A 208 -9.14 0.44 -11.88
C VAL A 208 -10.55 0.04 -12.32
N ALA A 209 -11.01 -1.15 -11.91
CA ALA A 209 -12.34 -1.67 -12.23
C ALA A 209 -13.47 -0.82 -11.63
N ASN A 210 -13.24 -0.18 -10.46
CA ASN A 210 -14.28 0.52 -9.70
C ASN A 210 -13.99 2.02 -9.49
N ARG A 211 -13.44 2.69 -10.50
CA ARG A 211 -12.97 4.10 -10.43
C ARG A 211 -13.94 5.08 -9.77
N LEU A 212 -15.23 5.02 -10.11
CA LEU A 212 -16.22 5.95 -9.54
C LEU A 212 -16.45 5.71 -8.05
N ALA A 213 -16.52 4.44 -7.63
CA ALA A 213 -16.70 4.09 -6.23
C ALA A 213 -15.44 4.48 -5.42
N SER A 214 -14.25 4.14 -5.92
CA SER A 214 -12.98 4.52 -5.32
C SER A 214 -12.83 6.03 -5.17
N SER A 215 -13.12 6.80 -6.22
CA SER A 215 -13.07 8.28 -6.15
C SER A 215 -14.05 8.86 -5.13
N ARG A 216 -15.28 8.33 -5.05
CA ARG A 216 -16.29 8.80 -4.08
C ARG A 216 -15.87 8.47 -2.65
N GLU A 217 -15.32 7.28 -2.41
CA GLU A 217 -14.84 6.88 -1.09
C GLU A 217 -13.66 7.76 -0.68
N ALA A 218 -12.67 7.99 -1.55
CA ALA A 218 -11.55 8.88 -1.29
C ALA A 218 -12.00 10.33 -0.99
N GLU A 219 -12.98 10.87 -1.74
CA GLU A 219 -13.58 12.18 -1.43
C GLU A 219 -14.24 12.21 -0.05
N SER A 220 -14.98 11.15 0.31
CA SER A 220 -15.63 11.01 1.62
C SER A 220 -14.61 10.96 2.75
N VAL A 221 -13.55 10.17 2.58
CA VAL A 221 -12.43 10.07 3.53
C VAL A 221 -11.79 11.43 3.72
N LYS A 222 -11.38 12.12 2.66
CA LYS A 222 -10.78 13.46 2.77
C LYS A 222 -11.69 14.42 3.50
N ARG A 223 -12.98 14.44 3.15
CA ARG A 223 -13.97 15.30 3.80
C ARG A 223 -14.07 15.04 5.31
N ARG A 224 -13.98 13.76 5.75
CA ARG A 224 -13.97 13.43 7.18
C ARG A 224 -12.79 14.05 7.91
N HIS A 225 -11.62 14.13 7.27
CA HIS A 225 -10.38 14.68 7.84
C HIS A 225 -10.25 16.20 7.72
N LEU A 226 -11.08 16.87 6.92
CA LEU A 226 -11.07 18.34 6.84
C LEU A 226 -11.58 19.01 8.13
N PRO A 227 -11.06 20.19 8.50
CA PRO A 227 -11.64 21.04 9.54
C PRO A 227 -13.12 21.27 9.28
N ARG A 228 -13.94 21.24 10.35
CA ARG A 228 -15.40 21.38 10.24
C ARG A 228 -15.84 22.60 9.44
N ALA A 229 -15.13 23.74 9.61
CA ALA A 229 -15.45 25.01 8.96
C ALA A 229 -15.36 24.97 7.42
N ILE A 230 -14.48 24.16 6.86
CA ILE A 230 -14.24 24.12 5.40
C ILE A 230 -14.88 22.92 4.71
N ARG A 231 -15.43 21.96 5.47
CA ARG A 231 -16.16 20.80 4.92
C ARG A 231 -17.26 21.15 3.92
N PRO A 232 -18.13 22.16 4.18
CA PRO A 232 -19.22 22.51 3.27
C PRO A 232 -18.75 22.95 1.89
N ILE A 233 -17.61 23.64 1.82
CA ILE A 233 -17.06 24.18 0.57
C ILE A 233 -16.11 23.22 -0.15
N SER A 234 -15.85 22.04 0.41
CA SER A 234 -14.92 21.04 -0.15
C SER A 234 -15.26 20.61 -1.58
N GLY A 235 -16.53 20.66 -1.99
CA GLY A 235 -16.98 20.39 -3.34
C GLY A 235 -16.36 21.29 -4.42
N LEU A 236 -15.89 22.50 -4.05
CA LEU A 236 -15.29 23.45 -5.00
C LEU A 236 -13.98 22.94 -5.61
N TRP A 237 -13.18 22.19 -4.85
CA TRP A 237 -11.90 21.66 -5.34
C TRP A 237 -11.94 20.16 -5.61
N HIS A 238 -12.83 19.37 -5.00
CA HIS A 238 -12.92 17.94 -5.25
C HIS A 238 -13.29 17.62 -6.71
N ARG A 239 -14.21 18.39 -7.30
CA ARG A 239 -14.60 18.24 -8.72
C ARG A 239 -13.43 18.46 -9.68
N PRO A 240 -12.67 19.58 -9.62
CA PRO A 240 -11.47 19.78 -10.43
C PRO A 240 -10.40 18.70 -10.21
N VAL A 241 -10.14 18.30 -8.95
CA VAL A 241 -9.17 17.26 -8.63
C VAL A 241 -9.55 15.91 -9.24
N ARG A 242 -10.83 15.53 -9.15
CA ARG A 242 -11.33 14.30 -9.78
C ARG A 242 -11.16 14.34 -11.29
N TRP A 243 -11.43 15.47 -11.92
CA TRP A 243 -11.27 15.67 -13.36
C TRP A 243 -9.79 15.55 -13.78
N ALA A 244 -8.90 16.21 -13.06
CA ALA A 244 -7.46 16.15 -13.30
C ALA A 244 -6.91 14.74 -13.11
N SER A 245 -7.35 14.02 -12.07
CA SER A 245 -6.95 12.62 -11.80
C SER A 245 -7.45 11.67 -12.89
N ALA A 246 -8.69 11.84 -13.36
CA ALA A 246 -9.25 11.06 -14.46
C ALA A 246 -8.50 11.28 -15.77
N PHE A 247 -8.12 12.52 -16.06
CA PHE A 247 -7.34 12.88 -17.25
C PHE A 247 -5.92 12.31 -17.21
N ALA A 248 -5.23 12.41 -16.06
CA ALA A 248 -3.90 11.84 -15.87
C ALA A 248 -3.90 10.31 -16.02
N ALA A 249 -4.90 9.64 -15.45
CA ALA A 249 -5.08 8.21 -15.58
C ALA A 249 -5.44 7.75 -17.02
N GLY A 250 -6.17 8.58 -17.77
CA GLY A 250 -6.45 8.33 -19.20
C GLY A 250 -5.17 8.31 -20.05
N ARG A 251 -4.21 9.17 -19.74
CA ARG A 251 -2.90 9.19 -20.41
C ARG A 251 -2.04 7.95 -20.08
N GLY A 252 -2.08 7.48 -18.83
CA GLY A 252 -1.43 6.22 -18.42
C GLY A 252 -1.99 5.01 -19.18
N ASN A 253 -3.33 4.92 -19.29
CA ASN A 253 -4.00 3.86 -20.03
C ASN A 253 -3.68 3.87 -21.53
N ALA A 254 -3.55 5.06 -22.14
CA ALA A 254 -3.19 5.18 -23.55
C ALA A 254 -1.76 4.69 -23.81
N ARG A 255 -0.84 4.94 -22.87
CA ARG A 255 0.55 4.43 -22.95
C ARG A 255 0.64 2.93 -22.75
N ALA A 256 -0.12 2.38 -21.79
CA ALA A 256 -0.16 0.93 -21.54
C ALA A 256 -0.80 0.11 -22.68
N ARG A 257 -1.63 0.74 -23.54
CA ARG A 257 -2.22 0.10 -24.72
C ARG A 257 -1.35 0.23 -25.99
N ALA A 258 -0.34 1.09 -25.95
CA ALA A 258 0.54 1.35 -27.07
C ALA A 258 1.86 0.55 -27.01
N LEU A 259 2.06 -0.24 -25.95
CA LEU A 259 3.15 -1.21 -25.74
C LEU A 259 2.64 -2.63 -25.95
#